data_dae2202351337ab1d9b99c7cb173768e
#
_entry.id   dae2202351337ab1d9b99c7cb173768e
#
_cell.length_a   1.000
_cell.length_b   1.000
_cell.length_c   1.000
_cell.angle_alpha   90.00
_cell.angle_beta   90.00
_cell.angle_gamma   90.00
#
_symmetry.space_group_name_H-M   'P 1'
#
loop_
_entity.id
_entity.type
_entity.pdbx_description
1 polymer ?
#
loop_
_entity_poly.entity_id
_entity_poly.type
_entity_poly.pdbx_seq_one_letter_code
_entity_poly.pdbx_strand_id
1 'polypeptide(L)'
;LAWKADTRGRGGILSLRPFHETGDLEEVWETQKYLDAAIQVRERLVNGDLRALYLLWLCAADDDYNDPAEMIEPPVPFGISDMATHGGELLSYFGLDPLLLVAAGQDIDAAPADVSTDQGFARWVKALNHQRAKELLQQLLIGDTTSVKAGLLAEIRDSRTPHDWPTTDRQRTFAELLQQAEVLRSVEVAQQARKTQSRAKREAAKVERQRADRMKEMVKDPNKWLRDAEQLVDARGTHNYKAAAEILDDLREAVGGDEGDRITRRHAKHLAKKHPTLNHLKSSLRKRGLL
;
A
#
# COMPACT_ATOMS: atom_id res chain seq x y z
N LEU A 1 -7.01 -23.56 -16.92
CA LEU A 1 -5.98 -24.52 -16.43
C LEU A 1 -6.17 -25.83 -17.17
N ALA A 2 -5.16 -26.34 -17.87
CA ALA A 2 -5.25 -27.61 -18.58
C ALA A 2 -4.13 -28.53 -18.11
N TRP A 3 -4.49 -29.74 -17.67
CA TRP A 3 -3.56 -30.81 -17.35
C TRP A 3 -3.63 -31.92 -18.40
N LYS A 4 -2.47 -32.32 -18.91
CA LYS A 4 -2.35 -33.46 -19.80
C LYS A 4 -1.35 -34.46 -19.22
N ALA A 5 -1.85 -35.56 -18.71
CA ALA A 5 -0.98 -36.66 -18.23
C ALA A 5 -0.23 -37.32 -19.39
N ASP A 6 1.02 -37.67 -19.15
CA ASP A 6 1.75 -38.57 -20.08
C ASP A 6 1.15 -39.98 -19.98
N THR A 7 0.79 -40.55 -21.11
CA THR A 7 0.21 -41.90 -21.22
C THR A 7 1.16 -43.02 -20.72
N ARG A 8 2.43 -42.72 -20.46
CA ARG A 8 3.43 -43.64 -19.92
C ARG A 8 3.60 -43.54 -18.40
N GLY A 9 2.79 -42.76 -17.71
CA GLY A 9 2.76 -42.68 -16.24
C GLY A 9 3.98 -42.06 -15.54
N ARG A 10 4.84 -41.35 -16.28
CA ARG A 10 6.07 -40.75 -15.73
C ARG A 10 6.14 -39.25 -15.78
N GLY A 11 5.08 -38.59 -16.12
CA GLY A 11 5.04 -37.13 -16.17
C GLY A 11 3.76 -36.60 -16.76
N GLY A 12 3.64 -35.29 -16.84
CA GLY A 12 2.53 -34.59 -17.44
C GLY A 12 2.94 -33.18 -17.82
N ILE A 13 2.13 -32.55 -18.67
CA ILE A 13 2.30 -31.16 -19.05
C ILE A 13 1.18 -30.37 -18.37
N LEU A 14 1.55 -29.45 -17.48
CA LEU A 14 0.64 -28.45 -16.92
C LEU A 14 0.70 -27.23 -17.82
N SER A 15 -0.38 -26.95 -18.53
CA SER A 15 -0.52 -25.72 -19.31
C SER A 15 -1.30 -24.69 -18.48
N LEU A 16 -0.65 -23.58 -18.21
CA LEU A 16 -1.23 -22.42 -17.52
C LEU A 16 -1.55 -21.38 -18.60
N ARG A 17 -2.80 -21.05 -18.73
CA ARG A 17 -3.23 -19.94 -19.57
C ARG A 17 -3.85 -18.89 -18.65
N PRO A 18 -3.15 -17.78 -18.35
CA PRO A 18 -3.79 -16.65 -17.71
C PRO A 18 -4.91 -16.17 -18.63
N PHE A 19 -6.08 -15.98 -18.06
CA PHE A 19 -7.20 -15.41 -18.79
C PHE A 19 -6.97 -13.91 -18.87
N HIS A 20 -6.74 -13.42 -20.08
CA HIS A 20 -6.84 -12.01 -20.40
C HIS A 20 -7.87 -11.85 -21.49
N GLU A 21 -8.93 -11.12 -21.20
CA GLU A 21 -9.74 -10.48 -22.24
C GLU A 21 -8.90 -9.36 -22.87
N THR A 22 -7.94 -9.72 -23.69
CA THR A 22 -7.20 -8.72 -24.45
C THR A 22 -7.84 -8.58 -25.81
N GLY A 23 -8.79 -7.66 -25.91
CA GLY A 23 -9.17 -7.08 -27.19
C GLY A 23 -8.10 -6.17 -27.80
N ASP A 24 -7.14 -5.69 -27.03
CA ASP A 24 -6.15 -4.70 -27.46
C ASP A 24 -4.72 -5.19 -27.27
N LEU A 25 -4.04 -5.40 -28.39
CA LEU A 25 -2.60 -5.69 -28.50
C LEU A 25 -1.70 -4.47 -28.16
N GLU A 26 -2.23 -3.42 -27.56
CA GLU A 26 -1.48 -2.19 -27.28
C GLU A 26 -0.51 -2.29 -26.10
N GLU A 27 -0.57 -3.34 -25.26
CA GLU A 27 0.29 -3.48 -24.10
C GLU A 27 1.52 -4.39 -24.29
N VAL A 28 2.16 -4.30 -25.43
CA VAL A 28 3.46 -4.98 -25.69
C VAL A 28 4.52 -4.61 -24.63
N TRP A 29 4.37 -3.48 -23.96
CA TRP A 29 5.29 -2.98 -22.92
C TRP A 29 5.21 -3.73 -21.59
N GLU A 30 4.13 -4.47 -21.32
CA GLU A 30 3.97 -5.26 -20.08
C GLU A 30 4.44 -6.71 -20.23
N THR A 31 4.80 -7.15 -21.42
CA THR A 31 5.24 -8.54 -21.69
C THR A 31 6.34 -9.00 -20.74
N GLN A 32 7.26 -8.12 -20.36
CA GLN A 32 8.35 -8.44 -19.45
C GLN A 32 7.84 -8.79 -18.04
N LYS A 33 6.89 -8.03 -17.52
CA LYS A 33 6.27 -8.30 -16.21
C LYS A 33 5.56 -9.66 -16.18
N TYR A 34 4.86 -9.98 -17.26
CA TYR A 34 4.20 -11.28 -17.41
C TYR A 34 5.18 -12.42 -17.46
N LEU A 35 6.31 -12.25 -18.16
CA LEU A 35 7.35 -13.24 -18.23
C LEU A 35 8.01 -13.47 -16.86
N ASP A 36 8.31 -12.40 -16.14
CA ASP A 36 8.91 -12.46 -14.81
C ASP A 36 8.00 -13.17 -13.81
N ALA A 37 6.70 -12.91 -13.84
CA ALA A 37 5.72 -13.60 -13.02
C ALA A 37 5.60 -15.09 -13.38
N ALA A 38 5.58 -15.43 -14.68
CA ALA A 38 5.56 -16.81 -15.14
C ALA A 38 6.81 -17.58 -14.71
N ILE A 39 7.98 -16.94 -14.74
CA ILE A 39 9.24 -17.52 -14.25
C ILE A 39 9.13 -17.79 -12.74
N GLN A 40 8.62 -16.85 -11.95
CA GLN A 40 8.43 -17.03 -10.52
C GLN A 40 7.47 -18.19 -10.20
N VAL A 41 6.35 -18.29 -10.90
CA VAL A 41 5.42 -19.44 -10.76
C VAL A 41 6.13 -20.75 -11.06
N ARG A 42 6.84 -20.82 -12.21
CA ARG A 42 7.59 -22.01 -12.59
C ARG A 42 8.62 -22.40 -11.54
N GLU A 43 9.40 -21.45 -11.05
CA GLU A 43 10.43 -21.71 -10.04
C GLU A 43 9.82 -22.25 -8.74
N ARG A 44 8.68 -21.70 -8.30
CA ARG A 44 7.96 -22.20 -7.13
C ARG A 44 7.47 -23.63 -7.33
N LEU A 45 6.82 -23.90 -8.46
CA LEU A 45 6.31 -25.25 -8.79
C LEU A 45 7.43 -26.28 -8.87
N VAL A 46 8.55 -25.92 -9.50
CA VAL A 46 9.72 -26.79 -9.61
C VAL A 46 10.34 -27.08 -8.24
N ASN A 47 10.25 -26.14 -7.31
CA ASN A 47 10.70 -26.31 -5.93
C ASN A 47 9.67 -26.99 -5.01
N GLY A 48 8.52 -27.43 -5.53
CA GLY A 48 7.46 -28.06 -4.76
C GLY A 48 6.64 -27.12 -3.90
N ASP A 49 6.73 -25.80 -4.14
CA ASP A 49 5.91 -24.79 -3.44
C ASP A 49 4.47 -24.84 -3.95
N LEU A 50 3.59 -25.50 -3.21
CA LEU A 50 2.19 -25.67 -3.57
C LEU A 50 1.37 -24.38 -3.52
N ARG A 51 1.88 -23.32 -2.91
CA ARG A 51 1.21 -22.01 -2.88
C ARG A 51 0.96 -21.49 -4.30
N ALA A 52 1.90 -21.73 -5.22
CA ALA A 52 1.71 -21.36 -6.63
C ALA A 52 0.51 -22.07 -7.28
N LEU A 53 0.28 -23.34 -6.97
CA LEU A 53 -0.93 -24.06 -7.44
C LEU A 53 -2.20 -23.51 -6.82
N TYR A 54 -2.15 -23.14 -5.56
CA TYR A 54 -3.28 -22.56 -4.88
C TYR A 54 -3.67 -21.18 -5.48
N LEU A 55 -2.67 -20.33 -5.81
CA LEU A 55 -2.93 -19.06 -6.54
C LEU A 55 -3.60 -19.31 -7.89
N LEU A 56 -3.16 -20.31 -8.63
CA LEU A 56 -3.75 -20.68 -9.91
C LEU A 56 -5.18 -21.20 -9.77
N TRP A 57 -5.46 -21.94 -8.69
CA TRP A 57 -6.82 -22.35 -8.37
C TRP A 57 -7.70 -21.14 -8.05
N LEU A 58 -7.23 -20.18 -7.26
CA LEU A 58 -7.96 -18.94 -6.97
C LEU A 58 -8.32 -18.19 -8.26
N CYS A 59 -7.38 -18.05 -9.19
CA CYS A 59 -7.66 -17.42 -10.49
C CYS A 59 -8.73 -18.18 -11.29
N ALA A 60 -8.71 -19.53 -11.23
CA ALA A 60 -9.72 -20.33 -11.92
C ALA A 60 -11.07 -20.29 -11.22
N ALA A 61 -11.10 -20.14 -9.89
CA ALA A 61 -12.32 -20.07 -9.12
C ALA A 61 -13.01 -18.68 -9.23
N ASP A 62 -12.22 -17.63 -9.44
CA ASP A 62 -12.69 -16.24 -9.62
C ASP A 62 -13.10 -15.92 -11.06
N ASP A 63 -13.23 -16.94 -11.93
CA ASP A 63 -13.70 -16.79 -13.30
C ASP A 63 -15.24 -16.67 -13.32
N ASP A 64 -15.75 -15.66 -14.02
CA ASP A 64 -17.19 -15.38 -14.18
C ASP A 64 -18.02 -16.55 -14.69
N TYR A 65 -17.39 -17.53 -15.34
CA TYR A 65 -18.05 -18.74 -15.83
C TYR A 65 -18.22 -19.85 -14.78
N ASN A 66 -17.65 -19.70 -13.61
CA ASN A 66 -17.72 -20.69 -12.53
C ASN A 66 -18.70 -20.24 -11.45
N ASP A 67 -19.47 -21.20 -10.91
CA ASP A 67 -20.28 -20.93 -9.72
C ASP A 67 -19.40 -21.05 -8.47
N PRO A 68 -19.20 -19.95 -7.71
CA PRO A 68 -18.39 -19.98 -6.49
C PRO A 68 -18.90 -20.96 -5.44
N ALA A 69 -20.18 -21.31 -5.45
CA ALA A 69 -20.76 -22.26 -4.51
C ALA A 69 -20.42 -23.73 -4.84
N GLU A 70 -20.09 -24.02 -6.10
CA GLU A 70 -19.70 -25.35 -6.55
C GLU A 70 -18.19 -25.58 -6.53
N MET A 71 -17.39 -24.50 -6.47
CA MET A 71 -15.93 -24.57 -6.46
C MET A 71 -15.42 -24.92 -5.08
N ILE A 72 -15.03 -26.19 -4.89
CA ILE A 72 -14.46 -26.68 -3.63
C ILE A 72 -12.99 -26.29 -3.52
N GLU A 73 -12.60 -25.73 -2.36
CA GLU A 73 -11.24 -25.35 -2.06
C GLU A 73 -10.32 -26.58 -2.00
N PRO A 74 -9.17 -26.57 -2.72
CA PRO A 74 -8.17 -27.61 -2.57
C PRO A 74 -7.47 -27.50 -1.21
N PRO A 75 -6.72 -28.53 -0.77
CA PRO A 75 -5.94 -28.44 0.44
C PRO A 75 -5.07 -27.19 0.49
N VAL A 76 -5.25 -26.36 1.53
CA VAL A 76 -4.63 -25.05 1.67
C VAL A 76 -3.16 -25.23 2.08
N PRO A 77 -2.20 -24.69 1.33
CA PRO A 77 -0.78 -24.85 1.66
C PRO A 77 -0.36 -23.92 2.81
N PHE A 78 0.50 -24.42 3.69
CA PHE A 78 1.07 -23.64 4.78
C PHE A 78 1.79 -22.38 4.26
N GLY A 79 1.64 -21.28 4.98
CA GLY A 79 2.23 -19.99 4.61
C GLY A 79 1.56 -19.33 3.41
N ILE A 80 0.33 -19.68 3.06
CA ILE A 80 -0.40 -19.01 1.98
C ILE A 80 -0.66 -17.55 2.31
N SER A 81 -0.94 -17.21 3.56
CA SER A 81 -1.13 -15.82 4.02
C SER A 81 0.12 -14.94 3.83
N ASP A 82 1.32 -15.53 3.87
CA ASP A 82 2.56 -14.79 3.63
C ASP A 82 2.62 -14.23 2.21
N MET A 83 1.94 -14.90 1.27
CA MET A 83 1.84 -14.44 -0.11
C MET A 83 1.05 -13.14 -0.25
N ALA A 84 0.12 -12.84 0.67
CA ALA A 84 -0.60 -11.57 0.66
C ALA A 84 0.35 -10.38 0.85
N THR A 85 1.45 -10.56 1.60
CA THR A 85 2.43 -9.50 1.89
C THR A 85 3.62 -9.53 0.94
N HIS A 86 4.09 -10.73 0.54
CA HIS A 86 5.33 -10.91 -0.21
C HIS A 86 5.12 -11.28 -1.69
N GLY A 87 3.88 -11.55 -2.09
CA GLY A 87 3.52 -11.96 -3.45
C GLY A 87 3.18 -10.83 -4.41
N GLY A 88 3.47 -9.57 -4.07
CA GLY A 88 2.96 -8.36 -4.74
C GLY A 88 2.87 -8.40 -6.27
N GLU A 89 3.96 -8.71 -6.97
CA GLU A 89 3.96 -8.79 -8.44
C GLU A 89 3.13 -9.98 -8.96
N LEU A 90 3.21 -11.14 -8.29
CA LEU A 90 2.42 -12.32 -8.66
C LEU A 90 0.93 -12.07 -8.45
N LEU A 91 0.55 -11.45 -7.33
CA LEU A 91 -0.86 -11.15 -7.06
C LEU A 91 -1.43 -10.14 -8.05
N SER A 92 -0.64 -9.11 -8.38
CA SER A 92 -1.00 -8.14 -9.41
C SER A 92 -1.12 -8.78 -10.78
N TYR A 93 -0.21 -9.71 -11.13
CA TYR A 93 -0.24 -10.45 -12.39
C TYR A 93 -1.50 -11.31 -12.53
N PHE A 94 -1.90 -11.98 -11.46
CA PHE A 94 -3.09 -12.82 -11.44
C PHE A 94 -4.39 -12.05 -11.15
N GLY A 95 -4.32 -10.75 -10.85
CA GLY A 95 -5.47 -9.94 -10.47
C GLY A 95 -6.11 -10.36 -9.14
N LEU A 96 -5.39 -11.10 -8.30
CA LEU A 96 -5.92 -11.66 -7.06
C LEU A 96 -5.97 -10.63 -5.94
N ASP A 97 -7.09 -10.62 -5.21
CA ASP A 97 -7.22 -9.85 -3.98
C ASP A 97 -6.38 -10.47 -2.85
N PRO A 98 -5.42 -9.73 -2.26
CA PRO A 98 -4.63 -10.22 -1.14
C PRO A 98 -5.45 -10.71 0.05
N LEU A 99 -6.67 -10.16 0.27
CA LEU A 99 -7.54 -10.58 1.36
C LEU A 99 -8.06 -12.02 1.21
N LEU A 100 -8.16 -12.53 -0.01
CA LEU A 100 -8.47 -13.94 -0.24
C LEU A 100 -7.38 -14.84 0.36
N LEU A 101 -6.11 -14.47 0.21
CA LEU A 101 -4.99 -15.23 0.77
C LEU A 101 -4.92 -15.14 2.29
N VAL A 102 -5.25 -13.96 2.84
CA VAL A 102 -5.36 -13.80 4.29
C VAL A 102 -6.50 -14.67 4.83
N ALA A 103 -7.66 -14.67 4.17
CA ALA A 103 -8.80 -15.51 4.55
C ALA A 103 -8.48 -17.01 4.41
N ALA A 104 -7.79 -17.39 3.33
CA ALA A 104 -7.36 -18.76 3.10
C ALA A 104 -6.39 -19.24 4.19
N GLY A 105 -5.47 -18.40 4.59
CA GLY A 105 -4.44 -18.72 5.57
C GLY A 105 -4.83 -18.52 7.04
N GLN A 106 -6.08 -18.16 7.34
CA GLN A 106 -6.53 -18.08 8.74
C GLN A 106 -6.37 -19.43 9.44
N ASP A 107 -5.77 -19.43 10.62
CA ASP A 107 -5.51 -20.64 11.44
C ASP A 107 -4.66 -21.71 10.71
N ILE A 108 -3.85 -21.30 9.75
CA ILE A 108 -2.86 -22.15 9.08
C ILE A 108 -1.48 -21.70 9.47
N ASP A 109 -0.61 -22.68 9.76
CA ASP A 109 0.76 -22.42 10.14
C ASP A 109 1.56 -21.74 9.02
N ALA A 110 2.61 -21.02 9.41
CA ALA A 110 3.56 -20.43 8.48
C ALA A 110 4.25 -21.52 7.63
N ALA A 111 4.76 -21.13 6.46
CA ALA A 111 5.55 -22.02 5.64
C ALA A 111 6.74 -22.58 6.44
N PRO A 112 7.07 -23.87 6.27
CA PRO A 112 8.22 -24.46 6.95
C PRO A 112 9.50 -23.68 6.62
N ALA A 113 10.29 -23.37 7.63
CA ALA A 113 11.54 -22.62 7.48
C ALA A 113 12.53 -23.29 6.52
N ASP A 114 12.43 -24.61 6.37
CA ASP A 114 13.27 -25.42 5.50
C ASP A 114 12.97 -25.30 4.01
N VAL A 115 11.83 -24.73 3.68
CA VAL A 115 11.35 -24.57 2.29
C VAL A 115 11.64 -23.19 1.74
N SER A 116 12.08 -22.23 2.57
CA SER A 116 12.53 -20.94 2.07
C SER A 116 13.76 -21.16 1.16
N THR A 117 13.65 -20.73 -0.09
CA THR A 117 14.66 -20.89 -1.14
C THR A 117 16.05 -20.43 -0.68
N ASP A 118 16.12 -19.33 0.07
CA ASP A 118 17.38 -18.74 0.54
C ASP A 118 18.11 -19.58 1.58
N GLN A 119 17.39 -20.19 2.53
CA GLN A 119 18.00 -21.06 3.52
C GLN A 119 18.43 -22.40 2.92
N GLY A 120 17.68 -22.89 1.91
CA GLY A 120 18.05 -24.07 1.15
C GLY A 120 19.35 -23.87 0.38
N PHE A 121 19.49 -22.72 -0.29
CA PHE A 121 20.74 -22.36 -0.99
C PHE A 121 21.91 -22.21 -0.02
N ALA A 122 21.70 -21.51 1.12
CA ALA A 122 22.76 -21.34 2.11
C ALA A 122 23.26 -22.68 2.67
N ARG A 123 22.36 -23.66 2.91
CA ARG A 123 22.74 -25.00 3.36
C ARG A 123 23.50 -25.76 2.29
N TRP A 124 23.01 -25.72 1.06
CA TRP A 124 23.67 -26.36 -0.06
C TRP A 124 25.08 -25.81 -0.29
N VAL A 125 25.23 -24.47 -0.29
CA VAL A 125 26.55 -23.82 -0.42
C VAL A 125 27.49 -24.22 0.71
N LYS A 126 27.00 -24.32 1.97
CA LYS A 126 27.82 -24.80 3.09
C LYS A 126 28.25 -26.27 2.98
N ALA A 127 27.46 -27.09 2.31
CA ALA A 127 27.76 -28.50 2.09
C ALA A 127 28.73 -28.73 0.92
N LEU A 128 28.98 -27.73 0.06
CA LEU A 128 29.93 -27.83 -1.03
C LEU A 128 31.35 -28.04 -0.50
N ASN A 129 32.06 -29.00 -1.10
CA ASN A 129 33.49 -29.11 -0.87
C ASN A 129 34.26 -27.99 -1.60
N HIS A 130 35.45 -27.70 -1.12
CA HIS A 130 36.27 -26.59 -1.61
C HIS A 130 36.61 -26.70 -3.11
N GLN A 131 36.85 -27.93 -3.60
CA GLN A 131 37.16 -28.18 -5.01
C GLN A 131 35.95 -27.86 -5.90
N ARG A 132 34.77 -28.36 -5.53
CA ARG A 132 33.54 -28.12 -6.28
C ARG A 132 33.18 -26.64 -6.30
N ALA A 133 33.38 -25.92 -5.18
CA ALA A 133 33.15 -24.45 -5.11
C ALA A 133 34.06 -23.69 -6.08
N LYS A 134 35.33 -24.07 -6.21
CA LYS A 134 36.26 -23.48 -7.19
C LYS A 134 35.83 -23.73 -8.62
N GLU A 135 35.44 -24.95 -8.95
CA GLU A 135 34.96 -25.32 -10.28
C GLU A 135 33.72 -24.52 -10.67
N LEU A 136 32.78 -24.34 -9.75
CA LEU A 136 31.59 -23.57 -9.98
C LEU A 136 31.89 -22.07 -10.17
N LEU A 137 32.80 -21.51 -9.37
CA LEU A 137 33.27 -20.13 -9.57
C LEU A 137 33.94 -19.95 -10.93
N GLN A 138 34.76 -20.91 -11.36
CA GLN A 138 35.39 -20.89 -12.67
C GLN A 138 34.35 -20.97 -13.80
N GLN A 139 33.36 -21.84 -13.69
CA GLN A 139 32.26 -21.94 -14.65
C GLN A 139 31.44 -20.64 -14.75
N LEU A 140 31.16 -19.97 -13.61
CA LEU A 140 30.47 -18.70 -13.60
C LEU A 140 31.26 -17.57 -14.23
N LEU A 141 32.61 -17.60 -14.15
CA LEU A 141 33.48 -16.57 -14.71
C LEU A 141 33.73 -16.76 -16.21
N ILE A 142 33.76 -17.99 -16.71
CA ILE A 142 34.17 -18.32 -18.09
C ILE A 142 32.97 -18.72 -18.95
N GLY A 143 31.93 -19.33 -18.33
CA GLY A 143 30.80 -19.92 -19.02
C GLY A 143 29.61 -18.96 -19.19
N ASP A 144 28.56 -19.45 -19.86
CA ASP A 144 27.27 -18.81 -19.89
C ASP A 144 26.62 -18.88 -18.50
N THR A 145 26.49 -17.74 -17.86
CA THR A 145 25.96 -17.59 -16.49
C THR A 145 24.54 -18.17 -16.36
N THR A 146 23.75 -18.09 -17.41
CA THR A 146 22.37 -18.57 -17.44
C THR A 146 22.32 -20.09 -17.40
N SER A 147 23.12 -20.75 -18.24
CA SER A 147 23.22 -22.21 -18.28
C SER A 147 23.82 -22.79 -17.00
N VAL A 148 24.85 -22.13 -16.45
CA VAL A 148 25.48 -22.53 -15.18
C VAL A 148 24.48 -22.40 -14.03
N LYS A 149 23.75 -21.30 -13.96
CA LYS A 149 22.70 -21.07 -12.94
C LYS A 149 21.60 -22.14 -13.06
N ALA A 150 21.13 -22.42 -14.27
CA ALA A 150 20.09 -23.44 -14.49
C ALA A 150 20.57 -24.84 -14.06
N GLY A 151 21.81 -25.22 -14.39
CA GLY A 151 22.42 -26.47 -13.95
C GLY A 151 22.56 -26.59 -12.44
N LEU A 152 22.99 -25.50 -11.77
CA LEU A 152 23.06 -25.43 -10.31
C LEU A 152 21.71 -25.58 -9.64
N LEU A 153 20.69 -24.88 -10.15
CA LEU A 153 19.33 -25.02 -9.64
C LEU A 153 18.79 -26.44 -9.79
N ALA A 154 19.12 -27.13 -10.90
CA ALA A 154 18.78 -28.55 -11.10
C ALA A 154 19.50 -29.42 -10.09
N GLU A 155 20.82 -29.25 -9.88
CA GLU A 155 21.63 -30.01 -8.92
C GLU A 155 21.11 -29.84 -7.49
N ILE A 156 20.78 -28.60 -7.09
CA ILE A 156 20.21 -28.31 -5.79
C ILE A 156 18.83 -28.97 -5.61
N ARG A 157 18.00 -28.93 -6.63
CA ARG A 157 16.69 -29.59 -6.62
C ARG A 157 16.83 -31.11 -6.49
N ASP A 158 17.71 -31.71 -7.27
CA ASP A 158 17.91 -33.18 -7.29
C ASP A 158 18.54 -33.68 -5.98
N SER A 159 19.29 -32.83 -5.27
CA SER A 159 19.84 -33.12 -3.94
C SER A 159 18.81 -33.00 -2.80
N ARG A 160 17.66 -32.41 -3.06
CA ARG A 160 16.58 -32.31 -2.07
C ARG A 160 15.75 -33.58 -2.08
N THR A 161 15.54 -34.19 -0.92
CA THR A 161 14.44 -35.12 -0.73
C THR A 161 13.13 -34.36 -1.05
N PRO A 162 12.25 -34.93 -1.88
CA PRO A 162 10.92 -34.34 -2.10
C PRO A 162 10.26 -34.14 -0.73
N HIS A 163 10.14 -32.92 -0.31
CA HIS A 163 9.36 -32.59 0.89
C HIS A 163 7.94 -32.35 0.41
N ASP A 164 7.02 -33.15 0.89
CA ASP A 164 5.61 -32.85 0.71
C ASP A 164 5.33 -31.53 1.40
N TRP A 165 4.91 -30.54 0.62
CA TRP A 165 4.52 -29.27 1.20
C TRP A 165 3.32 -29.48 2.13
N PRO A 166 3.36 -29.08 3.39
CA PRO A 166 2.26 -29.31 4.31
C PRO A 166 1.03 -28.51 3.87
N THR A 167 -0.12 -29.18 3.93
CA THR A 167 -1.41 -28.63 3.55
C THR A 167 -2.46 -28.95 4.60
N THR A 168 -3.52 -28.15 4.66
CA THR A 168 -4.70 -28.38 5.50
C THR A 168 -5.93 -28.45 4.61
N ASP A 169 -6.67 -29.53 4.68
CA ASP A 169 -7.95 -29.68 3.99
C ASP A 169 -9.08 -29.01 4.80
N ARG A 170 -9.78 -28.08 4.18
CA ARG A 170 -10.88 -27.34 4.82
C ARG A 170 -12.23 -27.63 4.21
N GLN A 171 -12.28 -28.17 3.00
CA GLN A 171 -13.49 -28.53 2.27
C GLN A 171 -14.55 -27.44 2.21
N ARG A 172 -14.14 -26.17 2.23
CA ARG A 172 -15.05 -25.03 2.07
C ARG A 172 -15.19 -24.69 0.58
N THR A 173 -16.25 -23.97 0.26
CA THR A 173 -16.47 -23.47 -1.10
C THR A 173 -15.74 -22.14 -1.31
N PHE A 174 -15.54 -21.78 -2.58
CA PHE A 174 -14.98 -20.46 -2.92
C PHE A 174 -15.92 -19.34 -2.45
N ALA A 175 -17.24 -19.54 -2.49
CA ALA A 175 -18.21 -18.57 -1.95
C ALA A 175 -17.98 -18.28 -0.45
N GLU A 176 -17.70 -19.31 0.35
CA GLU A 176 -17.38 -19.14 1.77
C GLU A 176 -16.06 -18.40 1.97
N LEU A 177 -15.07 -18.64 1.11
CA LEU A 177 -13.80 -17.93 1.14
C LEU A 177 -13.98 -16.45 0.79
N LEU A 178 -14.78 -16.13 -0.24
CA LEU A 178 -15.14 -14.76 -0.61
C LEU A 178 -15.85 -14.03 0.55
N GLN A 179 -16.78 -14.70 1.22
CA GLN A 179 -17.47 -14.13 2.37
C GLN A 179 -16.50 -13.79 3.52
N GLN A 180 -15.53 -14.67 3.78
CA GLN A 180 -14.52 -14.43 4.80
C GLN A 180 -13.61 -13.24 4.42
N ALA A 181 -13.20 -13.15 3.16
CA ALA A 181 -12.39 -12.01 2.66
C ALA A 181 -13.17 -10.68 2.79
N GLU A 182 -14.49 -10.68 2.53
CA GLU A 182 -15.34 -9.49 2.68
C GLU A 182 -15.47 -9.05 4.15
N VAL A 183 -15.57 -9.99 5.08
CA VAL A 183 -15.53 -9.68 6.53
C VAL A 183 -14.21 -9.01 6.89
N LEU A 184 -13.07 -9.52 6.41
CA LEU A 184 -11.75 -8.91 6.63
C LEU A 184 -11.68 -7.51 6.05
N ARG A 185 -12.18 -7.31 4.82
CA ARG A 185 -12.24 -5.99 4.16
C ARG A 185 -13.04 -4.98 4.98
N SER A 186 -14.20 -5.40 5.49
CA SER A 186 -15.03 -4.54 6.33
C SER A 186 -14.33 -4.11 7.62
N VAL A 187 -13.56 -5.00 8.23
CA VAL A 187 -12.75 -4.73 9.42
C VAL A 187 -11.62 -3.75 9.10
N GLU A 188 -10.91 -3.95 7.98
CA GLU A 188 -9.85 -3.04 7.56
C GLU A 188 -10.37 -1.62 7.27
N VAL A 189 -11.49 -1.51 6.54
CA VAL A 189 -12.14 -0.22 6.26
C VAL A 189 -12.54 0.48 7.55
N ALA A 190 -13.14 -0.26 8.49
CA ALA A 190 -13.52 0.30 9.80
C ALA A 190 -12.29 0.76 10.61
N GLN A 191 -11.19 0.00 10.60
CA GLN A 191 -9.94 0.39 11.26
C GLN A 191 -9.32 1.62 10.63
N GLN A 192 -9.29 1.70 9.31
CA GLN A 192 -8.77 2.84 8.59
C GLN A 192 -9.60 4.11 8.84
N ALA A 193 -10.93 3.98 8.84
CA ALA A 193 -11.84 5.07 9.18
C ALA A 193 -11.60 5.59 10.61
N ARG A 194 -11.39 4.69 11.58
CA ARG A 194 -11.06 5.08 12.98
C ARG A 194 -9.71 5.78 13.08
N LYS A 195 -8.69 5.31 12.34
CA LYS A 195 -7.36 5.96 12.30
C LYS A 195 -7.44 7.35 11.71
N THR A 196 -8.14 7.52 10.58
CA THR A 196 -8.31 8.83 9.93
C THR A 196 -9.09 9.80 10.82
N GLN A 197 -10.19 9.35 11.44
CA GLN A 197 -10.96 10.15 12.38
C GLN A 197 -10.13 10.57 13.60
N SER A 198 -9.37 9.66 14.18
CA SER A 198 -8.49 9.96 15.31
C SER A 198 -7.42 11.00 14.95
N ARG A 199 -6.81 10.85 13.75
CA ARG A 199 -5.84 11.82 13.23
C ARG A 199 -6.48 13.20 13.03
N ALA A 200 -7.64 13.25 12.38
CA ALA A 200 -8.37 14.50 12.16
C ALA A 200 -8.73 15.18 13.49
N LYS A 201 -9.20 14.44 14.51
CA LYS A 201 -9.46 14.99 15.84
C LYS A 201 -8.21 15.56 16.51
N ARG A 202 -7.06 14.88 16.40
CA ARG A 202 -5.78 15.36 16.97
C ARG A 202 -5.31 16.63 16.28
N GLU A 203 -5.42 16.71 14.96
CA GLU A 203 -5.05 17.92 14.20
C GLU A 203 -5.99 19.08 14.52
N ALA A 204 -7.31 18.87 14.59
CA ALA A 204 -8.26 19.87 15.01
C ALA A 204 -7.97 20.41 16.42
N ALA A 205 -7.72 19.52 17.39
CA ALA A 205 -7.37 19.93 18.75
C ALA A 205 -6.05 20.69 18.82
N LYS A 206 -5.07 20.35 17.96
CA LYS A 206 -3.80 21.09 17.86
C LYS A 206 -4.01 22.51 17.33
N VAL A 207 -4.79 22.64 16.26
CA VAL A 207 -5.13 23.95 15.67
C VAL A 207 -5.89 24.81 16.68
N GLU A 208 -6.85 24.22 17.38
CA GLU A 208 -7.62 24.93 18.41
C GLU A 208 -6.73 25.42 19.58
N ARG A 209 -5.81 24.58 20.06
CA ARG A 209 -4.82 24.99 21.06
C ARG A 209 -3.95 26.14 20.57
N GLN A 210 -3.41 26.06 19.37
CA GLN A 210 -2.60 27.13 18.77
C GLN A 210 -3.40 28.44 18.66
N ARG A 211 -4.67 28.34 18.24
CA ARG A 211 -5.58 29.51 18.20
C ARG A 211 -5.80 30.08 19.59
N ALA A 212 -6.12 29.23 20.58
CA ALA A 212 -6.32 29.67 21.96
C ALA A 212 -5.07 30.37 22.56
N ASP A 213 -3.89 29.81 22.30
CA ASP A 213 -2.63 30.39 22.78
C ASP A 213 -2.33 31.71 22.07
N ARG A 214 -2.56 31.82 20.75
CA ARG A 214 -2.46 33.08 20.00
C ARG A 214 -3.43 34.15 20.53
N MET A 215 -4.67 33.76 20.82
CA MET A 215 -5.63 34.69 21.41
C MET A 215 -5.22 35.22 22.79
N LYS A 216 -4.66 34.32 23.65
CA LYS A 216 -4.09 34.75 24.94
C LYS A 216 -2.95 35.77 24.78
N GLU A 217 -2.10 35.56 23.77
CA GLU A 217 -1.02 36.51 23.46
C GLU A 217 -1.57 37.84 22.95
N MET A 218 -2.63 37.82 22.13
CA MET A 218 -3.30 39.03 21.63
C MET A 218 -3.86 39.88 22.76
N VAL A 219 -4.43 39.23 23.79
CA VAL A 219 -4.94 39.94 24.96
C VAL A 219 -3.79 40.58 25.77
N LYS A 220 -2.63 39.96 25.87
CA LYS A 220 -1.48 40.48 26.63
C LYS A 220 -0.87 41.75 26.01
N ASP A 221 -0.74 41.78 24.70
CA ASP A 221 -0.18 42.93 23.97
C ASP A 221 -0.96 43.24 22.68
N PRO A 222 -2.13 43.87 22.80
CA PRO A 222 -2.93 44.23 21.64
C PRO A 222 -2.18 45.14 20.65
N ASN A 223 -1.32 46.02 21.15
CA ASN A 223 -0.60 47.01 20.33
C ASN A 223 0.43 46.36 19.41
N LYS A 224 1.01 45.24 19.80
CA LYS A 224 1.90 44.46 18.92
C LYS A 224 1.13 43.99 17.69
N TRP A 225 -0.03 43.42 17.88
CA TRP A 225 -0.83 42.84 16.78
C TRP A 225 -1.43 43.91 15.86
N LEU A 226 -1.74 45.10 16.40
CA LEU A 226 -2.13 46.26 15.57
C LEU A 226 -0.98 46.70 14.68
N ARG A 227 0.26 46.73 15.19
CA ARG A 227 1.46 47.04 14.39
C ARG A 227 1.74 45.97 13.34
N ASP A 228 1.60 44.70 13.70
CA ASP A 228 1.80 43.56 12.76
C ASP A 228 0.77 43.67 11.60
N ALA A 229 -0.49 43.99 11.90
CA ALA A 229 -1.49 44.21 10.87
C ALA A 229 -1.15 45.40 9.95
N GLU A 230 -0.60 46.49 10.50
CA GLU A 230 -0.14 47.64 9.71
C GLU A 230 1.05 47.28 8.81
N GLN A 231 2.04 46.57 9.33
CA GLN A 231 3.18 46.09 8.55
C GLN A 231 2.75 45.20 7.36
N LEU A 232 1.78 44.31 7.56
CA LEU A 232 1.22 43.51 6.48
C LEU A 232 0.55 44.36 5.39
N VAL A 233 -0.16 45.43 5.80
CA VAL A 233 -0.76 46.37 4.84
C VAL A 233 0.31 47.13 4.07
N ASP A 234 1.38 47.60 4.75
CA ASP A 234 2.49 48.34 4.15
C ASP A 234 3.30 47.45 3.20
N ALA A 235 3.44 46.12 3.47
CA ALA A 235 4.07 45.14 2.59
C ALA A 235 3.29 44.87 1.29
N ARG A 236 2.05 45.38 1.21
CA ARG A 236 1.13 45.26 0.07
C ARG A 236 0.84 43.82 -0.35
N GLY A 237 -0.15 43.64 -1.22
CA GLY A 237 -0.56 42.31 -1.74
C GLY A 237 -1.90 41.83 -1.18
N THR A 238 -2.71 41.19 -2.02
CA THR A 238 -4.07 40.77 -1.66
C THR A 238 -4.07 39.73 -0.51
N HIS A 239 -3.04 38.89 -0.43
CA HIS A 239 -2.88 37.95 0.68
C HIS A 239 -2.62 38.68 2.01
N ASN A 240 -1.73 39.66 2.00
CA ASN A 240 -1.40 40.46 3.19
C ASN A 240 -2.58 41.29 3.70
N TYR A 241 -3.42 41.78 2.80
CA TYR A 241 -4.65 42.52 3.21
C TYR A 241 -5.67 41.59 3.87
N LYS A 242 -5.80 40.33 3.40
CA LYS A 242 -6.64 39.34 4.06
C LYS A 242 -6.09 38.97 5.43
N ALA A 243 -4.77 38.74 5.53
CA ALA A 243 -4.11 38.40 6.79
C ALA A 243 -4.20 39.54 7.81
N ALA A 244 -4.02 40.81 7.40
CA ALA A 244 -4.20 41.97 8.27
C ALA A 244 -5.65 42.08 8.80
N ALA A 245 -6.65 41.86 7.93
CA ALA A 245 -8.04 41.85 8.34
C ALA A 245 -8.37 40.71 9.30
N GLU A 246 -7.70 39.55 9.13
CA GLU A 246 -7.81 38.37 10.01
C GLU A 246 -7.21 38.62 11.38
N ILE A 247 -6.04 39.22 11.45
CA ILE A 247 -5.43 39.65 12.72
C ILE A 247 -6.34 40.58 13.50
N LEU A 248 -6.94 41.59 12.84
CA LEU A 248 -7.85 42.52 13.50
C LEU A 248 -9.14 41.85 13.97
N ASP A 249 -9.65 40.89 13.24
CA ASP A 249 -10.84 40.11 13.61
C ASP A 249 -10.56 39.19 14.81
N ASP A 250 -9.44 38.43 14.75
CA ASP A 250 -8.95 37.61 15.87
C ASP A 250 -8.70 38.45 17.13
N LEU A 251 -8.13 39.66 16.97
CA LEU A 251 -7.88 40.57 18.08
C LEU A 251 -9.20 41.09 18.71
N ARG A 252 -10.21 41.37 17.86
CA ARG A 252 -11.55 41.75 18.32
C ARG A 252 -12.16 40.63 19.18
N GLU A 253 -12.07 39.37 18.68
CA GLU A 253 -12.59 38.22 19.41
C GLU A 253 -11.80 37.98 20.72
N ALA A 254 -10.47 38.10 20.67
CA ALA A 254 -9.59 37.83 21.82
C ALA A 254 -9.81 38.84 22.97
N VAL A 255 -9.88 40.12 22.66
CA VAL A 255 -10.13 41.18 23.66
C VAL A 255 -11.58 41.14 24.12
N GLY A 256 -12.52 40.89 23.20
CA GLY A 256 -13.93 40.77 23.47
C GLY A 256 -14.62 42.10 23.84
N GLY A 257 -15.95 42.04 23.89
CA GLY A 257 -16.79 43.16 24.32
C GLY A 257 -16.63 44.42 23.48
N ASP A 258 -17.16 45.53 24.01
CA ASP A 258 -17.11 46.85 23.35
C ASP A 258 -15.70 47.39 23.15
N GLU A 259 -14.76 46.98 24.01
CA GLU A 259 -13.36 47.40 23.95
C GLU A 259 -12.64 46.81 22.75
N GLY A 260 -12.81 45.47 22.50
CA GLY A 260 -12.27 44.81 21.32
C GLY A 260 -12.79 45.42 20.02
N ASP A 261 -14.08 45.67 19.95
CA ASP A 261 -14.73 46.37 18.82
C ASP A 261 -14.19 47.78 18.62
N ARG A 262 -14.05 48.52 19.67
CA ARG A 262 -13.58 49.92 19.64
C ARG A 262 -12.15 50.03 19.12
N ILE A 263 -11.24 49.21 19.65
CA ILE A 263 -9.83 49.21 19.27
C ILE A 263 -9.67 48.82 17.80
N THR A 264 -10.26 47.70 17.41
CA THR A 264 -10.07 47.12 16.07
C THR A 264 -10.73 47.96 14.98
N ARG A 265 -11.96 48.44 15.19
CA ARG A 265 -12.64 49.36 14.24
C ARG A 265 -11.92 50.68 14.09
N ARG A 266 -11.40 51.26 15.21
CA ARG A 266 -10.60 52.46 15.15
C ARG A 266 -9.35 52.28 14.30
N HIS A 267 -8.65 51.16 14.47
CA HIS A 267 -7.45 50.84 13.70
C HIS A 267 -7.76 50.50 12.24
N ALA A 268 -8.83 49.77 11.96
CA ALA A 268 -9.29 49.49 10.59
C ALA A 268 -9.65 50.79 9.83
N LYS A 269 -10.34 51.74 10.48
CA LYS A 269 -10.62 53.07 9.91
C LYS A 269 -9.33 53.85 9.66
N HIS A 270 -8.34 53.76 10.55
CA HIS A 270 -7.03 54.40 10.37
C HIS A 270 -6.33 53.84 9.14
N LEU A 271 -6.25 52.51 8.99
CA LEU A 271 -5.65 51.85 7.82
C LEU A 271 -6.37 52.22 6.52
N ALA A 272 -7.70 52.24 6.52
CA ALA A 272 -8.50 52.61 5.35
C ALA A 272 -8.31 54.08 4.94
N LYS A 273 -8.03 54.97 5.90
CA LYS A 273 -7.72 56.39 5.66
C LYS A 273 -6.29 56.59 5.19
N LYS A 274 -5.31 55.88 5.79
CA LYS A 274 -3.88 55.89 5.39
C LYS A 274 -3.71 55.39 3.97
N HIS A 275 -4.52 54.44 3.54
CA HIS A 275 -4.41 53.79 2.23
C HIS A 275 -5.73 53.87 1.43
N PRO A 276 -6.10 55.06 0.90
CA PRO A 276 -7.41 55.27 0.29
C PRO A 276 -7.65 54.52 -1.01
N THR A 277 -6.57 54.10 -1.71
CA THR A 277 -6.61 53.41 -3.01
C THR A 277 -6.67 51.90 -2.90
N LEU A 278 -6.44 51.31 -1.70
CA LEU A 278 -6.39 49.87 -1.52
C LEU A 278 -7.79 49.24 -1.37
N ASN A 279 -8.50 49.09 -2.49
CA ASN A 279 -9.87 48.56 -2.52
C ASN A 279 -9.97 47.14 -1.96
N HIS A 280 -8.96 46.27 -2.20
CA HIS A 280 -8.93 44.92 -1.66
C HIS A 280 -8.80 44.89 -0.13
N LEU A 281 -8.05 45.81 0.48
CA LEU A 281 -7.98 45.98 1.94
C LEU A 281 -9.35 46.32 2.48
N LYS A 282 -9.98 47.40 1.92
CA LYS A 282 -11.31 47.85 2.35
C LYS A 282 -12.37 46.74 2.23
N SER A 283 -12.33 45.97 1.14
CA SER A 283 -13.22 44.83 0.95
C SER A 283 -13.00 43.74 2.01
N SER A 284 -11.74 43.42 2.34
CA SER A 284 -11.41 42.43 3.37
C SER A 284 -11.87 42.86 4.77
N LEU A 285 -11.69 44.15 5.11
CA LEU A 285 -12.14 44.72 6.40
C LEU A 285 -13.67 44.74 6.50
N ARG A 286 -14.39 45.11 5.42
CA ARG A 286 -15.87 45.09 5.38
C ARG A 286 -16.42 43.68 5.53
N LYS A 287 -15.84 42.69 4.87
CA LYS A 287 -16.28 41.30 4.99
C LYS A 287 -16.25 40.78 6.42
N ARG A 288 -15.41 41.36 7.28
CA ARG A 288 -15.27 41.00 8.70
C ARG A 288 -15.99 41.99 9.63
N GLY A 289 -16.74 42.94 9.09
CA GLY A 289 -17.51 43.90 9.88
C GLY A 289 -16.67 44.91 10.67
N LEU A 290 -15.43 45.18 10.19
CA LEU A 290 -14.49 46.10 10.82
C LEU A 290 -14.59 47.53 10.28
N LEU A 291 -15.25 47.70 9.14
CA LEU A 291 -15.55 48.99 8.49
C LEU A 291 -17.04 49.11 8.23
#